data_60f3a56db62f0531ce81795b8341b28c
#
_entry.id   60f3a56db62f0531ce81795b8341b28c
#
_cell.length_a   1.000
_cell.length_b   1.000
_cell.length_c   1.000
_cell.angle_alpha   90.00
_cell.angle_beta   90.00
_cell.angle_gamma   90.00
#
_symmetry.space_group_name_H-M   'P 1'
#
loop_
_entity.id
_entity.type
_entity.pdbx_description
1 polymer ?
#
loop_
_entity_poly.entity_id
_entity_poly.type
_entity_poly.pdbx_seq_one_letter_code
_entity_poly.pdbx_strand_id
1 'polypeptide(L)'
;MSFEPTLQKMIDGCSGAIGVALMGTDGIAVAESRAQNPDLSVLDGEVSAAGIEFGRILDDVRKAADALNGGRLEEVVIGLARFTLLFRSVDDELFLVVALAEGGNLGKARFLMRRHLLELREQL
;
A
#
# COMPACT_ATOMS: atom_id res chain seq x y z
N MET A 1 7.08 5.88 18.29
CA MET A 1 7.32 4.58 17.65
C MET A 1 7.39 4.74 16.15
N SER A 2 8.23 3.95 15.52
CA SER A 2 8.52 4.09 14.09
C SER A 2 7.90 2.92 13.33
N PHE A 3 7.25 3.23 12.20
CA PHE A 3 6.67 2.22 11.31
C PHE A 3 7.66 1.74 10.24
N GLU A 4 8.72 2.50 10.00
CA GLU A 4 9.66 2.22 8.91
C GLU A 4 10.29 0.83 8.98
N PRO A 5 10.72 0.31 10.16
CA PRO A 5 11.28 -1.04 10.20
C PRO A 5 10.30 -2.12 9.72
N THR A 6 9.02 -2.00 10.06
CA THR A 6 8.00 -2.93 9.61
C THR A 6 7.77 -2.82 8.11
N LEU A 7 7.69 -1.60 7.59
CA LEU A 7 7.55 -1.36 6.16
C LEU A 7 8.76 -1.88 5.38
N GLN A 8 9.96 -1.70 5.91
CA GLN A 8 11.18 -2.20 5.28
C GLN A 8 11.20 -3.73 5.18
N LYS A 9 10.70 -4.44 6.20
CA LYS A 9 10.55 -5.90 6.15
C LYS A 9 9.67 -6.34 4.98
N MET A 10 8.60 -5.58 4.70
CA MET A 10 7.71 -5.88 3.58
C MET A 10 8.45 -5.78 2.25
N ILE A 11 9.25 -4.74 2.07
CA ILE A 11 10.01 -4.52 0.84
C ILE A 11 11.09 -5.58 0.68
N ASP A 12 11.84 -5.84 1.75
CA ASP A 12 12.95 -6.80 1.72
C ASP A 12 12.47 -8.22 1.44
N GLY A 13 11.26 -8.53 1.87
CA GLY A 13 10.67 -9.86 1.68
C GLY A 13 9.92 -10.04 0.37
N CYS A 14 9.79 -9.01 -0.46
CA CYS A 14 8.97 -9.07 -1.67
C CYS A 14 9.76 -8.69 -2.91
N SER A 15 9.99 -9.70 -3.77
CA SER A 15 10.66 -9.47 -5.05
C SER A 15 9.83 -8.53 -5.92
N GLY A 16 10.49 -7.48 -6.44
CA GLY A 16 9.85 -6.51 -7.32
C GLY A 16 9.11 -5.39 -6.59
N ALA A 17 9.12 -5.36 -5.25
CA ALA A 17 8.52 -4.25 -4.52
C ALA A 17 9.35 -2.99 -4.73
N ILE A 18 8.71 -1.94 -5.24
CA ILE A 18 9.32 -0.62 -5.44
C ILE A 18 9.36 0.12 -4.11
N GLY A 19 8.27 0.07 -3.38
CA GLY A 19 8.16 0.74 -2.10
C GLY A 19 6.80 0.49 -1.45
N VAL A 20 6.67 0.94 -0.21
CA VAL A 20 5.44 0.85 0.56
C VAL A 20 5.25 2.13 1.36
N ALA A 21 4.02 2.58 1.46
CA ALA A 21 3.66 3.74 2.28
C ALA A 21 2.48 3.40 3.18
N LEU A 22 2.52 3.93 4.40
CA LEU A 22 1.39 3.94 5.32
C LEU A 22 0.76 5.32 5.22
N MET A 23 -0.51 5.37 4.82
CA MET A 23 -1.23 6.59 4.49
C MET A 23 -2.46 6.75 5.35
N GLY A 24 -2.76 8.00 5.71
CA GLY A 24 -4.06 8.34 6.23
C GLY A 24 -5.08 8.50 5.11
N THR A 25 -6.35 8.24 5.41
CA THR A 25 -7.44 8.48 4.46
C THR A 25 -7.62 9.98 4.16
N ASP A 26 -7.01 10.84 4.96
CA ASP A 26 -6.94 12.29 4.75
C ASP A 26 -5.85 12.70 3.73
N GLY A 27 -5.09 11.74 3.20
CA GLY A 27 -4.03 11.99 2.22
C GLY A 27 -2.66 12.27 2.83
N ILE A 28 -2.51 12.14 4.14
CA ILE A 28 -1.23 12.41 4.81
C ILE A 28 -0.42 11.11 4.92
N ALA A 29 0.82 11.14 4.43
CA ALA A 29 1.74 10.01 4.58
C ALA A 29 2.24 9.95 6.02
N VAL A 30 2.07 8.78 6.66
CA VAL A 30 2.54 8.54 8.02
C VAL A 30 3.97 8.01 8.01
N ALA A 31 4.26 7.10 7.10
CA ALA A 31 5.58 6.50 6.96
C ALA A 31 5.74 5.93 5.56
N GLU A 32 6.97 5.79 5.11
CA GLU A 32 7.27 5.27 3.78
C GLU A 32 8.64 4.58 3.81
N SER A 33 8.75 3.50 3.04
CA SER A 33 10.02 2.84 2.76
C SER A 33 10.12 2.49 1.29
N ARG A 34 11.32 2.55 0.74
CA ARG A 34 11.56 2.35 -0.67
C ARG A 34 12.70 1.36 -0.89
N ALA A 35 12.58 0.57 -1.97
CA ALA A 35 13.65 -0.32 -2.37
C ALA A 35 14.90 0.45 -2.77
N GLN A 36 16.07 -0.09 -2.42
CA GLN A 36 17.35 0.51 -2.77
C GLN A 36 17.81 0.18 -4.19
N ASN A 37 17.16 -0.81 -4.83
CA ASN A 37 17.54 -1.27 -6.16
C ASN A 37 17.14 -0.25 -7.22
N PRO A 38 18.10 0.36 -7.96
CA PRO A 38 17.79 1.33 -8.99
C PRO A 38 16.97 0.76 -10.15
N ASP A 39 16.99 -0.55 -10.38
CA ASP A 39 16.17 -1.19 -11.41
C ASP A 39 14.68 -1.14 -11.09
N LEU A 40 14.32 -0.80 -9.86
CA LEU A 40 12.94 -0.68 -9.41
C LEU A 40 12.45 0.77 -9.37
N SER A 41 13.13 1.68 -10.03
CA SER A 41 12.80 3.10 -10.02
C SER A 41 11.82 3.53 -11.13
N VAL A 42 10.86 2.65 -11.47
CA VAL A 42 9.86 2.92 -12.51
C VAL A 42 8.79 3.93 -12.10
N LEU A 43 8.58 4.09 -10.80
CA LEU A 43 7.64 5.06 -10.26
C LEU A 43 8.36 6.40 -10.05
N ASP A 44 7.89 7.42 -10.75
CA ASP A 44 8.40 8.78 -10.55
C ASP A 44 7.90 9.30 -9.20
N GLY A 45 8.85 9.72 -8.36
CA GLY A 45 8.54 10.23 -7.04
C GLY A 45 8.32 9.13 -6.01
N GLU A 46 7.64 9.49 -4.94
CA GLU A 46 7.42 8.61 -3.79
C GLU A 46 6.15 7.77 -3.94
N VAL A 47 6.13 6.61 -3.31
CA VAL A 47 4.95 5.74 -3.31
C VAL A 47 3.74 6.43 -2.67
N SER A 48 3.99 7.30 -1.68
CA SER A 48 2.92 8.11 -1.06
C SER A 48 2.18 8.99 -2.06
N ALA A 49 2.84 9.43 -3.15
CA ALA A 49 2.18 10.19 -4.21
C ALA A 49 1.07 9.37 -4.87
N ALA A 50 1.29 8.07 -5.08
CA ALA A 50 0.26 7.18 -5.59
C ALA A 50 -0.92 7.08 -4.62
N GLY A 51 -0.64 7.03 -3.31
CA GLY A 51 -1.68 7.03 -2.28
C GLY A 51 -2.54 8.30 -2.32
N ILE A 52 -1.92 9.45 -2.54
CA ILE A 52 -2.64 10.72 -2.66
C ILE A 52 -3.51 10.73 -3.92
N GLU A 53 -2.93 10.37 -5.06
CA GLU A 53 -3.63 10.40 -6.36
C GLU A 53 -4.83 9.45 -6.39
N PHE A 54 -4.68 8.25 -5.84
CA PHE A 54 -5.73 7.24 -5.86
C PHE A 54 -6.65 7.28 -4.63
N GLY A 55 -6.32 8.09 -3.63
CA GLY A 55 -7.12 8.20 -2.40
C GLY A 55 -8.57 8.58 -2.66
N ARG A 56 -8.82 9.49 -3.60
CA ARG A 56 -10.18 9.91 -3.97
C ARG A 56 -10.97 8.75 -4.57
N ILE A 57 -10.30 7.94 -5.40
CA ILE A 57 -10.91 6.77 -6.03
C ILE A 57 -11.27 5.75 -4.96
N LEU A 58 -10.40 5.57 -3.96
CA LEU A 58 -10.68 4.67 -2.84
C LEU A 58 -11.88 5.13 -2.04
N ASP A 59 -12.06 6.44 -1.84
CA ASP A 59 -13.24 6.97 -1.17
C ASP A 59 -14.51 6.67 -1.95
N ASP A 60 -14.48 6.81 -3.26
CA ASP A 60 -15.62 6.46 -4.12
C ASP A 60 -15.91 4.95 -4.06
N VAL A 61 -14.88 4.12 -4.02
CA VAL A 61 -15.04 2.67 -3.85
C VAL A 61 -15.70 2.35 -2.51
N ARG A 62 -15.28 3.02 -1.42
CA ARG A 62 -15.89 2.83 -0.10
C ARG A 62 -17.37 3.20 -0.10
N LYS A 63 -17.73 4.32 -0.74
CA LYS A 63 -19.12 4.74 -0.87
C LYS A 63 -19.95 3.73 -1.66
N ALA A 64 -19.40 3.21 -2.74
CA ALA A 64 -20.07 2.18 -3.53
C ALA A 64 -20.25 0.88 -2.71
N ALA A 65 -19.25 0.50 -1.93
CA ALA A 65 -19.33 -0.67 -1.06
C ALA A 65 -20.42 -0.52 0.00
N ASP A 66 -20.54 0.69 0.59
CA ASP A 66 -21.58 0.99 1.56
C ASP A 66 -22.97 0.91 0.91
N ALA A 67 -23.12 1.45 -0.29
CA ALA A 67 -24.38 1.39 -1.03
C ALA A 67 -24.82 -0.04 -1.34
N LEU A 68 -23.86 -0.96 -1.51
CA LEU A 68 -24.11 -2.38 -1.76
C LEU A 68 -24.16 -3.22 -0.49
N ASN A 69 -24.00 -2.58 0.67
CA ASN A 69 -23.92 -3.28 1.96
C ASN A 69 -22.80 -4.33 1.96
N GLY A 70 -21.69 -3.99 1.34
CA GLY A 70 -20.55 -4.91 1.14
C GLY A 70 -19.58 -4.99 2.32
N GLY A 71 -19.78 -4.16 3.34
CA GLY A 71 -18.87 -4.08 4.47
C GLY A 71 -17.66 -3.18 4.18
N ARG A 72 -16.66 -3.25 5.05
CA ARG A 72 -15.47 -2.42 4.95
C ARG A 72 -14.62 -2.80 3.74
N LEU A 73 -14.11 -1.79 3.02
CA LEU A 73 -13.14 -2.01 1.95
C LEU A 73 -11.86 -2.61 2.54
N GLU A 74 -11.47 -3.77 2.04
CA GLU A 74 -10.26 -4.45 2.52
C GLU A 74 -9.07 -4.25 1.60
N GLU A 75 -9.26 -4.40 0.29
CA GLU A 75 -8.15 -4.41 -0.66
C GLU A 75 -8.60 -3.89 -2.02
N VAL A 76 -7.70 -3.15 -2.69
CA VAL A 76 -7.85 -2.75 -4.09
C VAL A 76 -6.53 -2.99 -4.80
N VAL A 77 -6.58 -3.59 -5.98
CA VAL A 77 -5.41 -3.78 -6.84
C VAL A 77 -5.63 -2.98 -8.13
N ILE A 78 -4.65 -2.17 -8.49
CA ILE A 78 -4.68 -1.40 -9.74
C ILE A 78 -3.47 -1.81 -10.57
N GLY A 79 -3.74 -2.54 -11.66
CA GLY A 79 -2.69 -2.95 -12.59
C GLY A 79 -2.50 -1.91 -13.67
N LEU A 80 -1.33 -1.29 -13.71
CA LEU A 80 -0.92 -0.37 -14.76
C LEU A 80 0.15 -1.04 -15.62
N ALA A 81 0.39 -0.53 -16.81
CA ALA A 81 1.35 -1.15 -17.73
C ALA A 81 2.77 -1.20 -17.16
N ARG A 82 3.15 -0.20 -16.36
CA ARG A 82 4.51 -0.07 -15.85
C ARG A 82 4.70 -0.58 -14.42
N PHE A 83 3.63 -0.61 -13.64
CA PHE A 83 3.68 -1.07 -12.25
C PHE A 83 2.28 -1.40 -11.77
N THR A 84 2.20 -2.11 -10.66
CA THR A 84 0.93 -2.46 -10.00
C THR A 84 0.89 -1.81 -8.63
N LEU A 85 -0.27 -1.28 -8.27
CA LEU A 85 -0.50 -0.72 -6.93
C LEU A 85 -1.45 -1.63 -6.17
N LEU A 86 -1.10 -1.93 -4.93
CA LEU A 86 -1.90 -2.74 -4.02
C LEU A 86 -2.21 -1.92 -2.78
N PHE A 87 -3.51 -1.70 -2.54
CA PHE A 87 -4.00 -0.94 -1.39
C PHE A 87 -4.65 -1.90 -0.40
N ARG A 88 -4.32 -1.76 0.88
CA ARG A 88 -4.89 -2.57 1.95
C ARG A 88 -5.26 -1.70 3.14
N SER A 89 -6.52 -1.79 3.61
CA SER A 89 -6.95 -1.08 4.81
C SER A 89 -6.23 -1.64 6.04
N VAL A 90 -5.69 -0.76 6.87
CA VAL A 90 -5.15 -1.11 8.19
C VAL A 90 -6.26 -0.96 9.23
N ASP A 91 -6.95 0.19 9.21
CA ASP A 91 -8.13 0.47 10.01
C ASP A 91 -8.99 1.50 9.27
N ASP A 92 -9.94 2.14 9.95
CA ASP A 92 -10.85 3.10 9.30
C ASP A 92 -10.15 4.38 8.86
N GLU A 93 -8.98 4.67 9.40
CA GLU A 93 -8.26 5.93 9.14
C GLU A 93 -6.96 5.74 8.36
N LEU A 94 -6.45 4.50 8.26
CA LEU A 94 -5.14 4.20 7.68
C LEU A 94 -5.22 3.10 6.64
N PHE A 95 -4.40 3.22 5.61
CA PHE A 95 -4.21 2.16 4.62
C PHE A 95 -2.74 2.05 4.21
N LEU A 96 -2.37 0.88 3.72
CA LEU A 96 -1.08 0.62 3.10
C LEU A 96 -1.20 0.72 1.59
N VAL A 97 -0.20 1.26 0.93
CA VAL A 97 -0.04 1.16 -0.52
C VAL A 97 1.33 0.59 -0.83
N VAL A 98 1.34 -0.48 -1.62
CA VAL A 98 2.58 -1.10 -2.12
C VAL A 98 2.62 -0.93 -3.63
N ALA A 99 3.75 -0.47 -4.13
CA ALA A 99 4.00 -0.41 -5.57
C ALA A 99 4.90 -1.57 -5.96
N LEU A 100 4.50 -2.32 -6.99
CA LEU A 100 5.24 -3.46 -7.52
C LEU A 100 5.66 -3.18 -8.94
N ALA A 101 6.93 -3.44 -9.26
CA ALA A 101 7.43 -3.38 -10.62
C ALA A 101 6.79 -4.49 -11.47
N GLU A 102 6.89 -4.37 -12.77
CA GLU A 102 6.46 -5.41 -13.71
C GLU A 102 7.13 -6.75 -13.33
N GLY A 103 6.34 -7.80 -13.22
CA GLY A 103 6.83 -9.10 -12.78
C GLY A 103 6.99 -9.25 -11.27
N GLY A 104 6.65 -8.23 -10.50
CA GLY A 104 6.67 -8.30 -9.05
C GLY A 104 5.66 -9.30 -8.50
N ASN A 105 5.95 -9.87 -7.33
CA ASN A 105 5.14 -10.95 -6.75
C ASN A 105 3.98 -10.40 -5.92
N LEU A 106 2.82 -10.24 -6.58
CA LEU A 106 1.60 -9.72 -5.94
C LEU A 106 1.14 -10.62 -4.77
N GLY A 107 1.19 -11.94 -4.94
CA GLY A 107 0.81 -12.88 -3.88
C GLY A 107 1.67 -12.73 -2.64
N LYS A 108 2.98 -12.55 -2.82
CA LYS A 108 3.91 -12.33 -1.72
C LYS A 108 3.64 -10.98 -1.03
N ALA A 109 3.36 -9.94 -1.82
CA ALA A 109 2.99 -8.63 -1.27
C ALA A 109 1.75 -8.73 -0.39
N ARG A 110 0.71 -9.41 -0.85
CA ARG A 110 -0.50 -9.65 -0.06
C ARG A 110 -0.20 -10.38 1.23
N PHE A 111 0.59 -11.44 1.14
CA PHE A 111 0.98 -12.23 2.31
C PHE A 111 1.70 -11.36 3.35
N LEU A 112 2.66 -10.58 2.91
CA LEU A 112 3.44 -9.72 3.81
C LEU A 112 2.60 -8.61 4.43
N MET A 113 1.69 -8.01 3.66
CA MET A 113 0.78 -7.01 4.20
C MET A 113 -0.10 -7.60 5.30
N ARG A 114 -0.67 -8.78 5.08
CA ARG A 114 -1.49 -9.46 6.07
C ARG A 114 -0.68 -9.85 7.30
N ARG A 115 0.51 -10.37 7.09
CA ARG A 115 1.40 -10.81 8.18
C ARG A 115 1.76 -9.66 9.11
N HIS A 116 2.03 -8.48 8.56
CA HIS A 116 2.48 -7.33 9.33
C HIS A 116 1.35 -6.38 9.74
N LEU A 117 0.12 -6.68 9.34
CA LEU A 117 -1.03 -5.81 9.63
C LEU A 117 -1.27 -5.64 11.13
N LEU A 118 -1.21 -6.74 11.88
CA LEU A 118 -1.38 -6.71 13.33
C LEU A 118 -0.25 -5.91 14.00
N GLU A 119 0.97 -6.14 13.55
CA GLU A 119 2.15 -5.41 14.04
C GLU A 119 1.99 -3.89 13.84
N LEU A 120 1.50 -3.48 12.66
CA LEU A 120 1.23 -2.07 12.40
C LEU A 120 0.15 -1.51 13.31
N ARG A 121 -0.92 -2.26 13.52
CA ARG A 121 -2.01 -1.86 14.44
C ARG A 121 -1.51 -1.69 15.85
N GLU A 122 -0.61 -2.55 16.30
CA GLU A 122 -0.04 -2.49 17.65
C GLU A 122 0.89 -1.27 17.83
N GLN A 123 1.44 -0.73 16.74
CA GLN A 123 2.30 0.44 16.77
C GLN A 123 1.51 1.76 16.74
N LEU A 124 0.22 1.68 16.55
CA LEU A 124 -0.67 2.85 16.57
C LEU A 124 -1.04 3.28 18.03
#